data_e7580174bfa3d3603bc2452346c314b1
#
_entry.id   e7580174bfa3d3603bc2452346c314b1
#
_cell.length_a   1.000
_cell.length_b   1.000
_cell.length_c   1.000
_cell.angle_alpha   90.00
_cell.angle_beta   90.00
_cell.angle_gamma   90.00
#
_symmetry.space_group_name_H-M   'P 1'
#
loop_
_entity.id
_entity.type
_entity.pdbx_description
1 polymer ?
#
loop_
_entity_poly.entity_id
_entity_poly.type
_entity_poly.pdbx_seq_one_letter_code
_entity_poly.pdbx_strand_id
1 'polypeptide(L)'
;MKIEPQKEGVSKEPAQSVSTTSTVVAIPVKRSLGPWRVLRNRNYALLFWGQLISSAGTQMQVVAVSWQVYLLTHSAIALGLIGLVQAIPRLIFSLVGGVFADVFDRRKLLLIIEIVLAATSAVLALCTIFHVINIAIIFVVVLIAASVSAFEFPTRQAIVPSLVRREEMIDALSLNTVMMQLTFIIGATAGGFAIAWIGVANTYWFDVVSYFVVLGSLLLMVVPRIPAEKRAQAGIGALVDGMKFLRAHPVILAVLSLDFFATFFGSPRALLPVYARDILHVGPVGLGILLAATSIGAVTLAPFTGLIGRIPRQGLGVALAIIAWGLCITAFGFSPGPLWLGVLFLAGAGAADMVSMILRSLVIQLTTPDEFRGRISAANAMFVIGGPMLGQFESGLVAGLSTPEFSVVSGGLVCIFATLAIVALVPSLLRVKVK
;
A
#
# COMPACT_ATOMS: atom_id res chain seq x y z
N MET A 1 -64.83 10.66 65.99
CA MET A 1 -64.91 10.80 64.50
C MET A 1 -63.55 10.45 63.93
N LYS A 2 -63.37 9.16 63.56
CA LYS A 2 -62.06 8.61 63.04
C LYS A 2 -62.17 8.65 61.53
N ILE A 3 -61.21 9.26 60.88
CA ILE A 3 -61.05 9.27 59.43
C ILE A 3 -59.96 8.25 59.10
N GLU A 4 -60.35 7.19 58.41
CA GLU A 4 -59.40 6.21 57.83
C GLU A 4 -58.82 6.76 56.54
N PRO A 5 -57.49 6.49 56.24
CA PRO A 5 -56.97 6.85 54.96
C PRO A 5 -57.13 5.70 53.95
N GLN A 6 -57.65 6.09 52.77
CA GLN A 6 -57.77 5.21 51.56
C GLN A 6 -56.42 4.76 51.09
N LYS A 7 -56.28 3.46 50.86
CA LYS A 7 -55.14 2.84 50.15
C LYS A 7 -55.37 2.94 48.66
N GLU A 8 -54.60 3.79 47.97
CA GLU A 8 -54.47 3.72 46.50
C GLU A 8 -53.69 2.48 46.11
N GLY A 9 -54.33 1.62 45.32
CA GLY A 9 -53.72 0.43 44.74
C GLY A 9 -52.83 0.81 43.53
N VAL A 10 -51.50 0.69 43.70
CA VAL A 10 -50.56 0.76 42.59
C VAL A 10 -50.61 -0.56 41.83
N SER A 11 -51.25 -0.54 40.66
CA SER A 11 -51.17 -1.65 39.70
C SER A 11 -49.73 -1.77 39.13
N LYS A 12 -49.08 -2.86 39.47
CA LYS A 12 -47.82 -3.27 38.83
C LYS A 12 -48.12 -3.77 37.41
N GLU A 13 -47.88 -2.95 36.40
CA GLU A 13 -47.72 -3.42 35.05
C GLU A 13 -46.47 -4.30 34.95
N PRO A 14 -46.54 -5.46 34.27
CA PRO A 14 -45.34 -6.30 34.07
C PRO A 14 -44.44 -5.62 33.05
N ALA A 15 -43.19 -5.43 33.46
CA ALA A 15 -42.12 -4.94 32.59
C ALA A 15 -42.05 -5.80 31.33
N GLN A 16 -42.44 -5.26 30.18
CA GLN A 16 -42.17 -5.86 28.88
C GLN A 16 -40.67 -5.85 28.67
N SER A 17 -40.09 -7.06 28.70
CA SER A 17 -38.73 -7.31 28.27
C SER A 17 -38.66 -7.03 26.76
N VAL A 18 -38.15 -5.85 26.39
CA VAL A 18 -37.78 -5.55 25.01
C VAL A 18 -36.57 -6.38 24.69
N SER A 19 -36.79 -7.58 24.15
CA SER A 19 -35.76 -8.37 23.52
C SER A 19 -35.40 -7.66 22.21
N THR A 20 -34.39 -6.77 22.26
CA THR A 20 -33.71 -6.29 21.06
C THR A 20 -32.92 -7.43 20.41
N THR A 21 -33.64 -8.31 19.75
CA THR A 21 -33.04 -9.23 18.80
C THR A 21 -32.66 -8.36 17.59
N SER A 22 -31.43 -7.88 17.58
CA SER A 22 -30.81 -7.31 16.39
C SER A 22 -30.77 -8.42 15.34
N THR A 23 -31.81 -8.47 14.54
CA THR A 23 -31.83 -9.33 13.34
C THR A 23 -30.70 -8.82 12.45
N VAL A 24 -29.55 -9.49 12.50
CA VAL A 24 -28.52 -9.32 11.50
C VAL A 24 -29.16 -9.77 10.20
N VAL A 25 -29.66 -8.80 9.43
CA VAL A 25 -30.14 -9.01 8.07
C VAL A 25 -28.89 -9.45 7.30
N ALA A 26 -28.74 -10.76 7.15
CA ALA A 26 -27.78 -11.32 6.23
C ALA A 26 -28.13 -10.81 4.83
N ILE A 27 -27.44 -9.76 4.40
CA ILE A 27 -27.57 -9.23 3.04
C ILE A 27 -27.15 -10.39 2.13
N PRO A 28 -28.06 -10.95 1.30
CA PRO A 28 -27.67 -12.00 0.39
C PRO A 28 -26.55 -11.44 -0.49
N VAL A 29 -25.35 -12.00 -0.38
CA VAL A 29 -24.25 -11.71 -1.27
C VAL A 29 -24.68 -12.20 -2.64
N LYS A 30 -25.36 -11.33 -3.40
CA LYS A 30 -25.64 -11.61 -4.81
C LYS A 30 -24.32 -11.88 -5.47
N ARG A 31 -24.22 -13.02 -6.18
CA ARG A 31 -23.05 -13.40 -6.97
C ARG A 31 -22.53 -12.18 -7.70
N SER A 32 -21.22 -11.93 -7.57
CA SER A 32 -20.50 -10.92 -8.35
C SER A 32 -20.93 -11.05 -9.82
N LEU A 33 -21.45 -9.97 -10.39
CA LEU A 33 -21.91 -9.94 -11.77
C LEU A 33 -20.72 -9.80 -12.74
N GLY A 34 -19.51 -9.86 -12.21
CA GLY A 34 -18.24 -9.70 -12.91
C GLY A 34 -17.69 -8.28 -12.77
N PRO A 35 -16.41 -8.15 -12.36
CA PRO A 35 -15.79 -6.84 -12.02
C PRO A 35 -15.85 -5.84 -13.18
N TRP A 36 -15.78 -6.29 -14.42
CA TRP A 36 -15.83 -5.44 -15.63
C TRP A 36 -17.16 -4.71 -15.82
N ARG A 37 -18.25 -5.15 -15.18
CA ARG A 37 -19.55 -4.51 -15.30
C ARG A 37 -19.59 -3.12 -14.67
N VAL A 38 -18.79 -2.90 -13.64
CA VAL A 38 -18.69 -1.59 -12.96
C VAL A 38 -18.15 -0.52 -13.92
N LEU A 39 -17.33 -0.90 -14.89
CA LEU A 39 -16.82 0.01 -15.95
C LEU A 39 -17.90 0.51 -16.92
N ARG A 40 -19.12 -0.05 -16.89
CA ARG A 40 -20.25 0.52 -17.65
C ARG A 40 -20.73 1.84 -17.05
N ASN A 41 -20.46 2.09 -15.78
CA ASN A 41 -20.68 3.41 -15.19
C ASN A 41 -19.61 4.37 -15.73
N ARG A 42 -20.06 5.37 -16.52
CA ARG A 42 -19.18 6.35 -17.17
C ARG A 42 -18.25 7.06 -16.19
N ASN A 43 -18.78 7.51 -15.03
CA ASN A 43 -17.98 8.24 -14.07
C ASN A 43 -16.91 7.36 -13.41
N TYR A 44 -17.25 6.10 -13.07
CA TYR A 44 -16.28 5.15 -12.56
C TYR A 44 -15.25 4.75 -13.60
N ALA A 45 -15.65 4.55 -14.85
CA ALA A 45 -14.73 4.23 -15.96
C ALA A 45 -13.74 5.38 -16.20
N LEU A 46 -14.19 6.64 -16.19
CA LEU A 46 -13.32 7.81 -16.31
C LEU A 46 -12.30 7.84 -15.16
N LEU A 47 -12.73 7.62 -13.91
CA LEU A 47 -11.83 7.55 -12.77
C LEU A 47 -10.83 6.40 -12.92
N PHE A 48 -11.29 5.21 -13.30
CA PHE A 48 -10.46 4.00 -13.42
C PHE A 48 -9.36 4.17 -14.49
N TRP A 49 -9.73 4.55 -15.72
CA TRP A 49 -8.78 4.69 -16.82
C TRP A 49 -7.85 5.89 -16.63
N GLY A 50 -8.37 7.02 -16.16
CA GLY A 50 -7.55 8.19 -15.85
C GLY A 50 -6.50 7.84 -14.79
N GLN A 51 -6.92 7.16 -13.72
CA GLN A 51 -6.03 6.76 -12.64
C GLN A 51 -5.02 5.67 -13.05
N LEU A 52 -5.44 4.70 -13.88
CA LEU A 52 -4.53 3.66 -14.38
C LEU A 52 -3.37 4.29 -15.17
N ILE A 53 -3.67 5.23 -16.06
CA ILE A 53 -2.67 5.90 -16.90
C ILE A 53 -1.77 6.79 -16.03
N SER A 54 -2.34 7.62 -15.16
CA SER A 54 -1.59 8.50 -14.27
C SER A 54 -0.70 7.71 -13.31
N SER A 55 -1.24 6.67 -12.67
CA SER A 55 -0.43 5.86 -11.75
C SER A 55 0.66 5.08 -12.47
N ALA A 56 0.46 4.67 -13.74
CA ALA A 56 1.51 4.05 -14.55
C ALA A 56 2.63 5.07 -14.86
N GLY A 57 2.28 6.31 -15.21
CA GLY A 57 3.24 7.42 -15.38
C GLY A 57 4.05 7.66 -14.11
N THR A 58 3.38 7.72 -12.95
CA THR A 58 4.05 7.87 -11.64
C THR A 58 5.03 6.74 -11.35
N GLN A 59 4.70 5.48 -11.71
CA GLN A 59 5.67 4.38 -11.56
C GLN A 59 6.85 4.51 -12.54
N MET A 60 6.62 5.02 -13.76
CA MET A 60 7.72 5.36 -14.69
C MET A 60 8.63 6.43 -14.07
N GLN A 61 8.06 7.49 -13.46
CA GLN A 61 8.82 8.52 -12.76
C GLN A 61 9.64 7.93 -11.60
N VAL A 62 9.09 7.02 -10.80
CA VAL A 62 9.80 6.36 -9.69
C VAL A 62 11.05 5.62 -10.21
N VAL A 63 10.91 4.91 -11.33
CA VAL A 63 12.06 4.23 -11.99
C VAL A 63 13.08 5.27 -12.46
N ALA A 64 12.63 6.36 -13.10
CA ALA A 64 13.49 7.41 -13.62
C ALA A 64 14.23 8.15 -12.51
N VAL A 65 13.56 8.49 -11.40
CA VAL A 65 14.18 9.14 -10.23
C VAL A 65 15.26 8.24 -9.63
N SER A 66 14.95 6.96 -9.37
CA SER A 66 15.91 6.04 -8.77
C SER A 66 17.13 5.82 -9.69
N TRP A 67 16.90 5.67 -10.99
CA TRP A 67 17.96 5.56 -11.98
C TRP A 67 18.82 6.84 -12.05
N GLN A 68 18.20 8.02 -12.12
CA GLN A 68 18.90 9.30 -12.22
C GLN A 68 19.70 9.63 -10.96
N VAL A 69 19.16 9.37 -9.76
CA VAL A 69 19.89 9.56 -8.51
C VAL A 69 21.12 8.65 -8.50
N TYR A 70 21.00 7.42 -8.95
CA TYR A 70 22.16 6.54 -9.02
C TYR A 70 23.19 6.99 -10.07
N LEU A 71 22.76 7.48 -11.23
CA LEU A 71 23.66 8.05 -12.25
C LEU A 71 24.43 9.26 -11.74
N LEU A 72 23.80 10.11 -10.92
CA LEU A 72 24.42 11.33 -10.40
C LEU A 72 25.37 11.08 -9.23
N THR A 73 25.09 10.08 -8.40
CA THR A 73 25.76 9.92 -7.11
C THR A 73 26.60 8.67 -6.98
N HIS A 74 26.33 7.64 -7.76
CA HIS A 74 26.86 6.28 -7.59
C HIS A 74 26.80 5.77 -6.15
N SER A 75 25.79 6.22 -5.37
CA SER A 75 25.68 5.99 -3.94
C SER A 75 24.41 5.23 -3.58
N ALA A 76 24.58 4.06 -2.94
CA ALA A 76 23.46 3.30 -2.37
C ALA A 76 22.77 4.08 -1.24
N ILE A 77 23.53 4.88 -0.45
CA ILE A 77 22.96 5.73 0.60
C ILE A 77 22.00 6.77 0.02
N ALA A 78 22.38 7.40 -1.11
CA ALA A 78 21.50 8.37 -1.76
C ALA A 78 20.19 7.75 -2.24
N LEU A 79 20.21 6.51 -2.73
CA LEU A 79 19.01 5.76 -3.08
C LEU A 79 18.15 5.44 -1.84
N GLY A 80 18.78 5.03 -0.75
CA GLY A 80 18.09 4.80 0.52
C GLY A 80 17.44 6.06 1.08
N LEU A 81 18.10 7.21 0.96
CA LEU A 81 17.57 8.52 1.40
C LEU A 81 16.27 8.90 0.66
N ILE A 82 16.06 8.46 -0.60
CA ILE A 82 14.78 8.66 -1.28
C ILE A 82 13.64 8.03 -0.47
N GLY A 83 13.86 6.81 0.05
CA GLY A 83 12.89 6.13 0.90
C GLY A 83 12.56 6.93 2.15
N LEU A 84 13.55 7.47 2.84
CA LEU A 84 13.37 8.30 4.04
C LEU A 84 12.64 9.61 3.73
N VAL A 85 13.05 10.30 2.66
CA VAL A 85 12.41 11.55 2.20
C VAL A 85 10.93 11.34 1.85
N GLN A 86 10.57 10.17 1.33
CA GLN A 86 9.17 9.81 1.07
C GLN A 86 8.43 9.35 2.34
N ALA A 87 9.10 8.64 3.25
CA ALA A 87 8.49 8.10 4.45
C ALA A 87 7.97 9.18 5.39
N ILE A 88 8.79 10.19 5.67
CA ILE A 88 8.48 11.24 6.65
C ILE A 88 7.16 11.95 6.33
N PRO A 89 6.97 12.56 5.12
CA PRO A 89 5.70 13.23 4.83
C PRO A 89 4.51 12.27 4.78
N ARG A 90 4.68 11.08 4.19
CA ARG A 90 3.57 10.11 4.10
C ARG A 90 3.11 9.63 5.46
N LEU A 91 4.01 9.38 6.41
CA LEU A 91 3.65 8.99 7.77
C LEU A 91 2.96 10.14 8.51
N ILE A 92 3.46 11.38 8.39
CA ILE A 92 2.88 12.55 9.05
C ILE A 92 1.51 12.87 8.45
N PHE A 93 1.42 13.00 7.13
CA PHE A 93 0.20 13.46 6.47
C PHE A 93 -0.86 12.35 6.30
N SER A 94 -0.50 11.07 6.38
CA SER A 94 -1.51 10.00 6.38
C SER A 94 -2.45 10.08 7.58
N LEU A 95 -1.97 10.58 8.71
CA LEU A 95 -2.78 10.80 9.92
C LEU A 95 -3.79 11.93 9.76
N VAL A 96 -3.45 12.93 8.95
CA VAL A 96 -4.25 14.14 8.74
C VAL A 96 -5.08 14.07 7.46
N GLY A 97 -4.63 13.27 6.48
CA GLY A 97 -5.22 13.18 5.15
C GLY A 97 -6.70 12.80 5.12
N GLY A 98 -7.13 11.92 6.05
CA GLY A 98 -8.53 11.55 6.20
C GLY A 98 -9.42 12.74 6.60
N VAL A 99 -8.94 13.59 7.51
CA VAL A 99 -9.66 14.78 7.95
C VAL A 99 -9.81 15.79 6.81
N PHE A 100 -8.74 16.00 6.03
CA PHE A 100 -8.78 16.90 4.87
C PHE A 100 -9.76 16.39 3.80
N ALA A 101 -9.77 15.09 3.49
CA ALA A 101 -10.69 14.48 2.53
C ALA A 101 -12.17 14.60 2.95
N ASP A 102 -12.45 14.79 4.24
CA ASP A 102 -13.81 14.97 4.75
C ASP A 102 -14.28 16.43 4.76
N VAL A 103 -13.36 17.39 4.89
CA VAL A 103 -13.68 18.84 4.95
C VAL A 103 -13.76 19.47 3.56
N PHE A 104 -12.90 19.09 2.64
CA PHE A 104 -12.81 19.69 1.32
C PHE A 104 -13.63 18.93 0.27
N ASP A 105 -14.00 19.64 -0.81
CA ASP A 105 -14.59 19.01 -2.00
C ASP A 105 -13.55 18.06 -2.61
N ARG A 106 -13.86 16.77 -2.55
CA ARG A 106 -12.96 15.67 -2.93
C ARG A 106 -12.46 15.80 -4.37
N ARG A 107 -13.33 16.25 -5.29
CA ARG A 107 -12.94 16.46 -6.68
C ARG A 107 -11.96 17.60 -6.84
N LYS A 108 -12.22 18.75 -6.16
CA LYS A 108 -11.31 19.89 -6.18
C LYS A 108 -9.98 19.56 -5.53
N LEU A 109 -10.01 18.81 -4.43
CA LEU A 109 -8.80 18.38 -3.75
C LEU A 109 -7.95 17.47 -4.66
N LEU A 110 -8.55 16.48 -5.35
CA LEU A 110 -7.83 15.65 -6.32
C LEU A 110 -7.27 16.49 -7.48
N LEU A 111 -8.03 17.45 -8.03
CA LEU A 111 -7.52 18.32 -9.09
C LEU A 111 -6.27 19.09 -8.65
N ILE A 112 -6.26 19.64 -7.44
CA ILE A 112 -5.10 20.36 -6.89
C ILE A 112 -3.91 19.40 -6.73
N ILE A 113 -4.13 18.22 -6.18
CA ILE A 113 -3.11 17.18 -5.99
C ILE A 113 -2.46 16.84 -7.33
N GLU A 114 -3.25 16.50 -8.34
CA GLU A 114 -2.77 16.09 -9.67
C GLU A 114 -2.02 17.23 -10.38
N ILE A 115 -2.46 18.49 -10.24
CA ILE A 115 -1.76 19.66 -10.79
C ILE A 115 -0.39 19.82 -10.13
N VAL A 116 -0.31 19.70 -8.81
CA VAL A 116 0.98 19.83 -8.10
C VAL A 116 1.92 18.70 -8.48
N LEU A 117 1.41 17.46 -8.58
CA LEU A 117 2.21 16.32 -9.00
C LEU A 117 2.70 16.45 -10.45
N ALA A 118 1.85 16.94 -11.37
CA ALA A 118 2.26 17.28 -12.73
C ALA A 118 3.36 18.34 -12.76
N ALA A 119 3.24 19.39 -11.93
CA ALA A 119 4.26 20.43 -11.82
C ALA A 119 5.60 19.88 -11.29
N THR A 120 5.57 18.97 -10.29
CA THR A 120 6.79 18.33 -9.78
C THR A 120 7.49 17.50 -10.86
N SER A 121 6.74 16.74 -11.66
CA SER A 121 7.28 15.97 -12.79
C SER A 121 7.85 16.89 -13.88
N ALA A 122 7.17 17.99 -14.19
CA ALA A 122 7.64 18.99 -15.16
C ALA A 122 8.95 19.65 -14.70
N VAL A 123 9.09 19.95 -13.40
CA VAL A 123 10.34 20.49 -12.84
C VAL A 123 11.50 19.50 -13.04
N LEU A 124 11.29 18.20 -12.75
CA LEU A 124 12.31 17.18 -12.99
C LEU A 124 12.68 17.08 -14.47
N ALA A 125 11.69 17.09 -15.37
CA ALA A 125 11.91 17.06 -16.81
C ALA A 125 12.75 18.26 -17.29
N LEU A 126 12.32 19.46 -16.93
CA LEU A 126 13.00 20.70 -17.34
C LEU A 126 14.42 20.80 -16.78
N CYS A 127 14.59 20.53 -15.47
CA CYS A 127 15.93 20.54 -14.86
C CYS A 127 16.86 19.51 -15.51
N THR A 128 16.32 18.35 -15.93
CA THR A 128 17.11 17.32 -16.64
C THR A 128 17.48 17.77 -18.05
N ILE A 129 16.58 18.39 -18.80
CA ILE A 129 16.83 18.92 -20.16
C ILE A 129 17.89 20.02 -20.14
N PHE A 130 17.76 20.95 -19.18
CA PHE A 130 18.70 22.06 -19.05
C PHE A 130 20.01 21.69 -18.34
N HIS A 131 20.20 20.41 -18.00
CA HIS A 131 21.41 19.92 -17.31
C HIS A 131 21.71 20.61 -15.97
N VAL A 132 20.69 21.17 -15.32
CA VAL A 132 20.80 21.81 -13.98
C VAL A 132 20.35 20.88 -12.86
N ILE A 133 19.95 19.65 -13.20
CA ILE A 133 19.50 18.68 -12.23
C ILE A 133 20.62 18.29 -11.26
N ASN A 134 20.31 18.29 -9.98
CA ASN A 134 21.18 17.81 -8.92
C ASN A 134 20.39 17.06 -7.84
N ILE A 135 21.08 16.42 -6.94
CA ILE A 135 20.44 15.57 -5.91
C ILE A 135 19.52 16.36 -4.97
N ALA A 136 19.87 17.62 -4.65
CA ALA A 136 19.06 18.47 -3.79
C ALA A 136 17.73 18.82 -4.44
N ILE A 137 17.72 19.15 -5.74
CA ILE A 137 16.48 19.40 -6.51
C ILE A 137 15.62 18.15 -6.51
N ILE A 138 16.19 16.96 -6.76
CA ILE A 138 15.45 15.71 -6.76
C ILE A 138 14.82 15.46 -5.39
N PHE A 139 15.56 15.62 -4.30
CA PHE A 139 15.04 15.38 -2.95
C PHE A 139 13.93 16.38 -2.57
N VAL A 140 14.07 17.66 -2.91
CA VAL A 140 13.02 18.66 -2.68
C VAL A 140 11.76 18.33 -3.46
N VAL A 141 11.89 17.97 -4.74
CA VAL A 141 10.74 17.60 -5.58
C VAL A 141 10.08 16.32 -5.07
N VAL A 142 10.86 15.29 -4.70
CA VAL A 142 10.34 14.04 -4.11
C VAL A 142 9.65 14.31 -2.78
N LEU A 143 10.17 15.20 -1.93
CA LEU A 143 9.55 15.60 -0.67
C LEU A 143 8.18 16.26 -0.90
N ILE A 144 8.09 17.20 -1.85
CA ILE A 144 6.83 17.87 -2.22
C ILE A 144 5.84 16.83 -2.77
N ALA A 145 6.27 16.01 -3.72
CA ALA A 145 5.44 14.98 -4.33
C ALA A 145 4.92 13.98 -3.28
N ALA A 146 5.77 13.51 -2.35
CA ALA A 146 5.39 12.61 -1.27
C ALA A 146 4.40 13.26 -0.29
N SER A 147 4.57 14.56 0.01
CA SER A 147 3.68 15.33 0.88
C SER A 147 2.27 15.42 0.28
N VAL A 148 2.19 15.73 -1.00
CA VAL A 148 0.91 15.92 -1.70
C VAL A 148 0.23 14.57 -1.99
N SER A 149 0.98 13.55 -2.41
CA SER A 149 0.43 12.21 -2.69
C SER A 149 -0.12 11.50 -1.44
N ALA A 150 0.29 11.92 -0.23
CA ALA A 150 -0.29 11.39 1.01
C ALA A 150 -1.81 11.66 1.14
N PHE A 151 -2.31 12.70 0.51
CA PHE A 151 -3.74 13.06 0.48
C PHE A 151 -4.50 12.40 -0.68
N GLU A 152 -3.82 11.93 -1.71
CA GLU A 152 -4.44 11.36 -2.92
C GLU A 152 -5.23 10.10 -2.62
N PHE A 153 -4.61 9.10 -1.99
CA PHE A 153 -5.22 7.80 -1.74
C PHE A 153 -6.50 7.87 -0.90
N PRO A 154 -6.53 8.57 0.28
CA PRO A 154 -7.75 8.69 1.07
C PRO A 154 -8.85 9.47 0.32
N THR A 155 -8.49 10.52 -0.41
CA THR A 155 -9.44 11.32 -1.18
C THR A 155 -10.08 10.50 -2.30
N ARG A 156 -9.28 9.72 -3.01
CA ARG A 156 -9.76 8.82 -4.06
C ARG A 156 -10.65 7.71 -3.52
N GLN A 157 -10.27 7.07 -2.43
CA GLN A 157 -11.10 6.06 -1.78
C GLN A 157 -12.45 6.62 -1.33
N ALA A 158 -12.49 7.87 -0.91
CA ALA A 158 -13.73 8.53 -0.50
C ALA A 158 -14.69 8.85 -1.68
N ILE A 159 -14.19 8.94 -2.91
CA ILE A 159 -15.02 9.19 -4.10
C ILE A 159 -15.68 7.90 -4.61
N VAL A 160 -15.00 6.76 -4.59
CA VAL A 160 -15.49 5.49 -5.16
C VAL A 160 -16.91 5.13 -4.69
N PRO A 161 -17.27 5.19 -3.38
CA PRO A 161 -18.61 4.88 -2.93
C PRO A 161 -19.72 5.79 -3.48
N SER A 162 -19.36 6.99 -3.97
CA SER A 162 -20.31 7.91 -4.57
C SER A 162 -20.59 7.65 -6.05
N LEU A 163 -19.73 6.85 -6.69
CA LEU A 163 -19.82 6.56 -8.12
C LEU A 163 -20.44 5.21 -8.43
N VAL A 164 -20.41 4.26 -7.48
CA VAL A 164 -20.90 2.90 -7.68
C VAL A 164 -22.06 2.57 -6.75
N ARG A 165 -22.91 1.62 -7.14
CA ARG A 165 -23.99 1.12 -6.30
C ARG A 165 -23.41 0.25 -5.18
N ARG A 166 -24.13 0.10 -4.07
CA ARG A 166 -23.70 -0.73 -2.92
C ARG A 166 -23.39 -2.18 -3.34
N GLU A 167 -24.18 -2.73 -4.27
CA GLU A 167 -24.00 -4.09 -4.79
C GLU A 167 -22.73 -4.25 -5.64
N GLU A 168 -22.24 -3.17 -6.24
CA GLU A 168 -21.06 -3.14 -7.11
C GLU A 168 -19.77 -2.78 -6.36
N MET A 169 -19.87 -2.47 -5.07
CA MET A 169 -18.73 -2.00 -4.27
C MET A 169 -17.58 -3.02 -4.20
N ILE A 170 -17.91 -4.30 -4.01
CA ILE A 170 -16.91 -5.39 -3.96
C ILE A 170 -16.18 -5.50 -5.30
N ASP A 171 -16.92 -5.41 -6.41
CA ASP A 171 -16.36 -5.46 -7.76
C ASP A 171 -15.46 -4.24 -8.02
N ALA A 172 -15.85 -3.04 -7.58
CA ALA A 172 -15.05 -1.82 -7.69
C ALA A 172 -13.74 -1.91 -6.87
N LEU A 173 -13.79 -2.42 -5.64
CA LEU A 173 -12.59 -2.63 -4.80
C LEU A 173 -11.65 -3.66 -5.42
N SER A 174 -12.19 -4.74 -5.98
CA SER A 174 -11.42 -5.76 -6.69
C SER A 174 -10.71 -5.18 -7.91
N LEU A 175 -11.42 -4.38 -8.73
CA LEU A 175 -10.82 -3.67 -9.87
C LEU A 175 -9.72 -2.70 -9.44
N ASN A 176 -9.91 -1.98 -8.34
CA ASN A 176 -8.87 -1.08 -7.83
C ASN A 176 -7.60 -1.85 -7.45
N THR A 177 -7.72 -3.03 -6.85
CA THR A 177 -6.57 -3.89 -6.52
C THR A 177 -5.86 -4.38 -7.79
N VAL A 178 -6.61 -4.84 -8.79
CA VAL A 178 -6.06 -5.24 -10.10
C VAL A 178 -5.35 -4.07 -10.77
N MET A 179 -5.98 -2.88 -10.76
CA MET A 179 -5.40 -1.65 -11.31
C MET A 179 -4.04 -1.35 -10.66
N MET A 180 -3.94 -1.41 -9.33
CA MET A 180 -2.68 -1.17 -8.64
C MET A 180 -1.57 -2.11 -9.10
N GLN A 181 -1.85 -3.41 -9.19
CA GLN A 181 -0.85 -4.39 -9.63
C GLN A 181 -0.45 -4.19 -11.09
N LEU A 182 -1.41 -3.94 -11.99
CA LEU A 182 -1.13 -3.63 -13.39
C LEU A 182 -0.28 -2.37 -13.52
N THR A 183 -0.56 -1.35 -12.73
CA THR A 183 0.20 -0.09 -12.71
C THR A 183 1.67 -0.32 -12.33
N PHE A 184 1.94 -1.15 -11.31
CA PHE A 184 3.31 -1.48 -10.93
C PHE A 184 4.04 -2.25 -12.03
N ILE A 185 3.38 -3.22 -12.67
CA ILE A 185 4.01 -4.02 -13.73
C ILE A 185 4.26 -3.16 -14.97
N ILE A 186 3.20 -2.52 -15.48
CA ILE A 186 3.26 -1.75 -16.74
C ILE A 186 4.15 -0.52 -16.55
N GLY A 187 3.95 0.25 -15.46
CA GLY A 187 4.67 1.49 -15.25
C GLY A 187 6.16 1.28 -14.99
N ALA A 188 6.54 0.29 -14.18
CA ALA A 188 7.93 -0.01 -13.94
C ALA A 188 8.64 -0.52 -15.21
N THR A 189 8.01 -1.45 -15.94
CA THR A 189 8.57 -1.99 -17.18
C THR A 189 8.67 -0.90 -18.26
N ALA A 190 7.57 -0.16 -18.49
CA ALA A 190 7.55 0.92 -19.47
C ALA A 190 8.56 2.03 -19.11
N GLY A 191 8.74 2.34 -17.82
CA GLY A 191 9.73 3.29 -17.33
C GLY A 191 11.15 2.88 -17.69
N GLY A 192 11.50 1.61 -17.49
CA GLY A 192 12.81 1.07 -17.89
C GLY A 192 13.06 1.18 -19.40
N PHE A 193 12.09 0.80 -20.22
CA PHE A 193 12.18 0.96 -21.68
C PHE A 193 12.22 2.42 -22.12
N ALA A 194 11.40 3.28 -21.53
CA ALA A 194 11.38 4.72 -21.85
C ALA A 194 12.74 5.35 -21.56
N ILE A 195 13.34 5.06 -20.40
CA ILE A 195 14.69 5.56 -20.07
C ILE A 195 15.72 5.10 -21.11
N ALA A 196 15.65 3.83 -21.55
CA ALA A 196 16.60 3.28 -22.50
C ALA A 196 16.48 3.87 -23.92
N TRP A 197 15.25 4.15 -24.39
CA TRP A 197 15.01 4.56 -25.77
C TRP A 197 14.91 6.08 -25.96
N ILE A 198 14.30 6.78 -25.01
CA ILE A 198 14.03 8.21 -25.12
C ILE A 198 14.69 9.05 -24.03
N GLY A 199 15.36 8.40 -23.06
CA GLY A 199 16.07 9.05 -21.98
C GLY A 199 15.20 9.45 -20.79
N VAL A 200 15.88 9.81 -19.68
CA VAL A 200 15.26 10.14 -18.40
C VAL A 200 14.32 11.35 -18.50
N ALA A 201 14.74 12.43 -19.17
CA ALA A 201 13.95 13.63 -19.29
C ALA A 201 12.59 13.41 -19.98
N ASN A 202 12.59 12.64 -21.08
CA ASN A 202 11.34 12.34 -21.78
C ASN A 202 10.45 11.38 -20.97
N THR A 203 11.04 10.51 -20.16
CA THR A 203 10.28 9.67 -19.23
C THR A 203 9.50 10.53 -18.22
N TYR A 204 10.08 11.62 -17.69
CA TYR A 204 9.34 12.55 -16.86
C TYR A 204 8.22 13.26 -17.62
N TRP A 205 8.40 13.61 -18.90
CA TRP A 205 7.33 14.19 -19.72
C TRP A 205 6.17 13.25 -19.94
N PHE A 206 6.42 11.95 -20.07
CA PHE A 206 5.33 10.95 -20.10
C PHE A 206 4.48 11.00 -18.83
N ASP A 207 5.10 11.16 -17.67
CA ASP A 207 4.37 11.29 -16.42
C ASP A 207 3.55 12.59 -16.38
N VAL A 208 4.12 13.72 -16.82
CA VAL A 208 3.36 14.98 -16.98
C VAL A 208 2.12 14.78 -17.86
N VAL A 209 2.27 14.15 -19.02
CA VAL A 209 1.15 13.88 -19.93
C VAL A 209 0.11 12.96 -19.26
N SER A 210 0.54 11.97 -18.49
CA SER A 210 -0.36 11.07 -17.77
C SER A 210 -1.23 11.80 -16.75
N TYR A 211 -0.70 12.82 -16.07
CA TYR A 211 -1.49 13.69 -15.19
C TYR A 211 -2.54 14.51 -15.93
N PHE A 212 -2.28 14.97 -17.15
CA PHE A 212 -3.31 15.65 -17.94
C PHE A 212 -4.47 14.71 -18.30
N VAL A 213 -4.22 13.41 -18.49
CA VAL A 213 -5.28 12.43 -18.74
C VAL A 213 -6.21 12.30 -17.53
N VAL A 214 -5.66 12.17 -16.31
CA VAL A 214 -6.51 12.07 -15.11
C VAL A 214 -7.20 13.40 -14.80
N LEU A 215 -6.55 14.53 -15.01
CA LEU A 215 -7.18 15.85 -14.89
C LEU A 215 -8.38 16.00 -15.84
N GLY A 216 -8.22 15.60 -17.10
CA GLY A 216 -9.32 15.56 -18.08
C GLY A 216 -10.45 14.63 -17.63
N SER A 217 -10.13 13.45 -17.10
CA SER A 217 -11.10 12.51 -16.55
C SER A 217 -11.87 13.10 -15.37
N LEU A 218 -11.18 13.75 -14.43
CA LEU A 218 -11.80 14.42 -13.29
C LEU A 218 -12.68 15.60 -13.71
N LEU A 219 -12.31 16.35 -14.77
CA LEU A 219 -13.10 17.46 -15.29
C LEU A 219 -14.38 16.97 -16.01
N LEU A 220 -14.34 15.81 -16.65
CA LEU A 220 -15.49 15.20 -17.33
C LEU A 220 -16.41 14.42 -16.38
N MET A 221 -15.94 14.09 -15.17
CA MET A 221 -16.68 13.30 -14.19
C MET A 221 -17.66 14.17 -13.42
N VAL A 222 -18.86 13.67 -13.24
CA VAL A 222 -19.88 14.27 -12.38
C VAL A 222 -19.89 13.52 -11.04
N VAL A 223 -19.40 14.15 -9.98
CA VAL A 223 -19.40 13.60 -8.62
C VAL A 223 -20.61 14.17 -7.87
N PRO A 224 -21.53 13.32 -7.39
CA PRO A 224 -22.62 13.77 -6.52
C PRO A 224 -22.06 14.40 -5.24
N ARG A 225 -22.57 15.56 -4.84
CA ARG A 225 -22.24 16.16 -3.53
C ARG A 225 -22.86 15.31 -2.44
N ILE A 226 -22.05 14.63 -1.66
CA ILE A 226 -22.50 13.94 -0.45
C ILE A 226 -22.41 14.94 0.70
N PRO A 227 -23.50 15.17 1.46
CA PRO A 227 -23.42 15.95 2.70
C PRO A 227 -22.37 15.32 3.63
N ALA A 228 -21.56 16.14 4.27
CA ALA A 228 -20.59 15.69 5.25
C ALA A 228 -21.35 15.08 6.44
N GLU A 229 -21.56 13.78 6.43
CA GLU A 229 -21.99 13.06 7.62
C GLU A 229 -20.85 13.14 8.65
N LYS A 230 -21.25 13.38 9.91
CA LYS A 230 -20.32 13.38 11.06
C LYS A 230 -19.59 12.04 11.13
N ARG A 231 -18.45 11.93 10.47
CA ARG A 231 -17.58 10.75 10.58
C ARG A 231 -16.77 10.84 11.86
N ALA A 232 -16.59 9.68 12.49
CA ALA A 232 -15.78 9.53 13.68
C ALA A 232 -14.37 10.13 13.42
N GLN A 233 -13.99 11.10 14.23
CA GLN A 233 -12.69 11.76 14.17
C GLN A 233 -11.61 10.73 14.37
N ALA A 234 -10.91 10.37 13.29
CA ALA A 234 -9.64 9.68 13.37
C ALA A 234 -8.60 10.68 13.89
N GLY A 235 -8.52 10.83 15.20
CA GLY A 235 -7.55 11.70 15.86
C GLY A 235 -6.36 10.88 16.40
N ILE A 236 -5.33 11.57 16.84
CA ILE A 236 -4.14 10.98 17.53
C ILE A 236 -4.60 10.06 18.67
N GLY A 237 -5.71 10.38 19.34
CA GLY A 237 -6.32 9.53 20.39
C GLY A 237 -6.70 8.13 19.88
N ALA A 238 -7.29 8.03 18.68
CA ALA A 238 -7.63 6.74 18.09
C ALA A 238 -6.39 5.88 17.78
N LEU A 239 -5.28 6.51 17.43
CA LEU A 239 -4.00 5.82 17.21
C LEU A 239 -3.41 5.29 18.53
N VAL A 240 -3.42 6.10 19.59
CA VAL A 240 -2.95 5.71 20.94
C VAL A 240 -3.80 4.54 21.46
N ASP A 241 -5.12 4.62 21.31
CA ASP A 241 -6.02 3.54 21.73
C ASP A 241 -5.82 2.27 20.88
N GLY A 242 -5.56 2.42 19.56
CA GLY A 242 -5.17 1.31 18.69
C GLY A 242 -3.89 0.63 19.16
N MET A 243 -2.88 1.41 19.56
CA MET A 243 -1.60 0.89 20.07
C MET A 243 -1.76 0.20 21.44
N LYS A 244 -2.60 0.73 22.32
CA LYS A 244 -2.94 0.06 23.60
C LYS A 244 -3.64 -1.29 23.33
N PHE A 245 -4.58 -1.30 22.40
CA PHE A 245 -5.28 -2.53 22.00
C PHE A 245 -4.30 -3.56 21.43
N LEU A 246 -3.37 -3.16 20.56
CA LEU A 246 -2.35 -4.05 19.99
C LEU A 246 -1.47 -4.70 21.06
N ARG A 247 -1.06 -3.93 22.07
CA ARG A 247 -0.28 -4.46 23.19
C ARG A 247 -1.04 -5.52 24.01
N ALA A 248 -2.36 -5.39 24.10
CA ALA A 248 -3.22 -6.37 24.77
C ALA A 248 -3.49 -7.63 23.90
N HIS A 249 -3.23 -7.57 22.58
CA HIS A 249 -3.51 -8.66 21.64
C HIS A 249 -2.24 -9.12 20.94
N PRO A 250 -1.40 -9.95 21.58
CA PRO A 250 -0.07 -10.32 21.09
C PRO A 250 -0.07 -10.99 19.71
N VAL A 251 -1.12 -11.70 19.35
CA VAL A 251 -1.24 -12.33 18.02
C VAL A 251 -1.35 -11.28 16.92
N ILE A 252 -2.18 -10.26 17.10
CA ILE A 252 -2.33 -9.18 16.08
C ILE A 252 -1.03 -8.39 15.97
N LEU A 253 -0.42 -8.07 17.13
CA LEU A 253 0.86 -7.38 17.15
C LEU A 253 1.95 -8.20 16.46
N ALA A 254 2.03 -9.52 16.72
CA ALA A 254 2.98 -10.42 16.07
C ALA A 254 2.80 -10.43 14.55
N VAL A 255 1.56 -10.50 14.06
CA VAL A 255 1.26 -10.50 12.62
C VAL A 255 1.67 -9.19 11.95
N LEU A 256 1.41 -8.03 12.58
CA LEU A 256 1.85 -6.73 12.09
C LEU A 256 3.37 -6.56 12.15
N SER A 257 4.00 -7.03 13.22
CA SER A 257 5.46 -6.99 13.38
C SER A 257 6.16 -7.87 12.35
N LEU A 258 5.61 -9.03 12.04
CA LEU A 258 6.13 -9.91 11.00
C LEU A 258 6.18 -9.21 9.64
N ASP A 259 5.12 -8.49 9.25
CA ASP A 259 5.08 -7.71 8.03
C ASP A 259 6.08 -6.56 8.02
N PHE A 260 6.14 -5.84 9.14
CA PHE A 260 7.07 -4.73 9.29
C PHE A 260 8.53 -5.20 9.14
N PHE A 261 8.94 -6.22 9.89
CA PHE A 261 10.30 -6.72 9.80
C PHE A 261 10.64 -7.34 8.45
N ALA A 262 9.67 -8.02 7.81
CA ALA A 262 9.85 -8.53 6.45
C ALA A 262 10.11 -7.39 5.46
N THR A 263 9.28 -6.35 5.47
CA THR A 263 9.38 -5.24 4.51
C THR A 263 10.49 -4.24 4.87
N PHE A 264 10.85 -4.12 6.15
CA PHE A 264 11.93 -3.26 6.62
C PHE A 264 13.30 -3.85 6.26
N PHE A 265 13.57 -5.11 6.58
CA PHE A 265 14.87 -5.73 6.31
C PHE A 265 14.94 -6.42 4.94
N GLY A 266 13.85 -7.03 4.49
CA GLY A 266 13.83 -7.84 3.26
C GLY A 266 13.47 -7.07 1.98
N SER A 267 13.63 -5.75 1.90
CA SER A 267 13.27 -4.98 0.71
C SER A 267 14.50 -4.51 -0.09
N PRO A 268 14.87 -5.19 -1.19
CA PRO A 268 16.02 -4.79 -2.02
C PRO A 268 15.70 -3.60 -2.95
N ARG A 269 14.49 -3.02 -2.91
CA ARG A 269 13.96 -2.08 -3.91
C ARG A 269 14.87 -0.88 -4.15
N ALA A 270 15.46 -0.31 -3.09
CA ALA A 270 16.38 0.82 -3.22
C ALA A 270 17.67 0.46 -3.94
N LEU A 271 18.10 -0.82 -3.87
CA LEU A 271 19.35 -1.29 -4.45
C LEU A 271 19.20 -1.82 -5.88
N LEU A 272 17.96 -1.98 -6.39
CA LEU A 272 17.76 -2.50 -7.75
C LEU A 272 18.44 -1.66 -8.85
N PRO A 273 18.58 -0.31 -8.78
CA PRO A 273 19.39 0.43 -9.73
C PRO A 273 20.87 0.03 -9.72
N VAL A 274 21.43 -0.24 -8.53
CA VAL A 274 22.82 -0.75 -8.38
C VAL A 274 22.95 -2.13 -9.03
N TYR A 275 22.03 -3.04 -8.70
CA TYR A 275 22.00 -4.37 -9.30
C TYR A 275 21.88 -4.32 -10.82
N ALA A 276 20.96 -3.49 -11.35
CA ALA A 276 20.73 -3.40 -12.78
C ALA A 276 21.93 -2.84 -13.56
N ARG A 277 22.67 -1.89 -12.96
CA ARG A 277 23.78 -1.23 -13.63
C ARG A 277 25.12 -1.94 -13.40
N ASP A 278 25.49 -2.19 -12.14
CA ASP A 278 26.86 -2.54 -11.78
C ASP A 278 27.06 -4.04 -11.49
N ILE A 279 25.98 -4.78 -11.13
CA ILE A 279 26.09 -6.22 -10.81
C ILE A 279 25.64 -7.07 -11.99
N LEU A 280 24.43 -6.80 -12.53
CA LEU A 280 23.84 -7.58 -13.63
C LEU A 280 24.14 -6.99 -15.01
N HIS A 281 24.58 -5.74 -15.09
CA HIS A 281 24.88 -5.00 -16.34
C HIS A 281 23.76 -4.99 -17.36
N VAL A 282 22.49 -4.96 -16.89
CA VAL A 282 21.28 -5.05 -17.74
C VAL A 282 20.64 -3.68 -18.02
N GLY A 283 21.18 -2.60 -17.45
CA GLY A 283 20.76 -1.24 -17.69
C GLY A 283 19.34 -0.91 -17.20
N PRO A 284 18.75 0.20 -17.69
CA PRO A 284 17.45 0.66 -17.22
C PRO A 284 16.29 -0.27 -17.57
N VAL A 285 16.39 -1.00 -18.69
CA VAL A 285 15.38 -2.02 -19.06
C VAL A 285 15.33 -3.12 -18.00
N GLY A 286 16.52 -3.64 -17.63
CA GLY A 286 16.61 -4.63 -16.56
C GLY A 286 16.10 -4.11 -15.22
N LEU A 287 16.34 -2.83 -14.87
CA LEU A 287 15.79 -2.21 -13.69
C LEU A 287 14.25 -2.24 -13.70
N GLY A 288 13.63 -1.84 -14.82
CA GLY A 288 12.17 -1.85 -14.96
C GLY A 288 11.59 -3.26 -14.79
N ILE A 289 12.24 -4.28 -15.37
CA ILE A 289 11.84 -5.68 -15.25
C ILE A 289 12.01 -6.19 -13.80
N LEU A 290 13.11 -5.88 -13.14
CA LEU A 290 13.34 -6.27 -11.73
C LEU A 290 12.32 -5.64 -10.79
N LEU A 291 11.99 -4.36 -10.99
CA LEU A 291 10.96 -3.68 -10.21
C LEU A 291 9.55 -4.26 -10.44
N ALA A 292 9.24 -4.70 -11.67
CA ALA A 292 7.98 -5.34 -12.00
C ALA A 292 7.88 -6.79 -11.46
N ALA A 293 9.00 -7.46 -11.26
CA ALA A 293 9.05 -8.90 -10.95
C ALA A 293 8.24 -9.27 -9.70
N THR A 294 8.30 -8.48 -8.62
CA THR A 294 7.53 -8.73 -7.41
C THR A 294 6.02 -8.68 -7.67
N SER A 295 5.55 -7.71 -8.43
CA SER A 295 4.13 -7.61 -8.80
C SER A 295 3.71 -8.72 -9.76
N ILE A 296 4.57 -9.17 -10.66
CA ILE A 296 4.33 -10.33 -11.52
C ILE A 296 4.13 -11.57 -10.65
N GLY A 297 4.99 -11.80 -9.67
CA GLY A 297 4.85 -12.92 -8.73
C GLY A 297 3.54 -12.87 -7.93
N ALA A 298 3.16 -11.69 -7.44
CA ALA A 298 1.89 -11.51 -6.74
C ALA A 298 0.68 -11.82 -7.65
N VAL A 299 0.67 -11.33 -8.90
CA VAL A 299 -0.42 -11.55 -9.86
C VAL A 299 -0.54 -13.01 -10.26
N THR A 300 0.55 -13.76 -10.38
CA THR A 300 0.50 -15.20 -10.71
C THR A 300 -0.24 -16.03 -9.66
N LEU A 301 -0.26 -15.58 -8.40
CA LEU A 301 -1.01 -16.23 -7.32
C LEU A 301 -2.44 -15.71 -7.16
N ALA A 302 -2.83 -14.64 -7.83
CA ALA A 302 -4.18 -14.07 -7.71
C ALA A 302 -5.32 -15.09 -7.98
N PRO A 303 -5.23 -16.02 -8.96
CA PRO A 303 -6.26 -17.04 -9.17
C PRO A 303 -6.41 -18.00 -8.00
N PHE A 304 -5.38 -18.18 -7.17
CA PHE A 304 -5.33 -19.13 -6.06
C PHE A 304 -5.73 -18.53 -4.71
N THR A 305 -6.14 -17.25 -4.66
CA THR A 305 -6.51 -16.54 -3.41
C THR A 305 -7.56 -17.29 -2.60
N GLY A 306 -8.55 -17.90 -3.28
CA GLY A 306 -9.59 -18.71 -2.63
C GLY A 306 -9.05 -19.98 -1.97
N LEU A 307 -7.99 -20.60 -2.51
CA LEU A 307 -7.33 -21.77 -1.91
C LEU A 307 -6.45 -21.34 -0.73
N ILE A 308 -5.72 -20.23 -0.88
CA ILE A 308 -4.87 -19.66 0.17
C ILE A 308 -5.72 -19.34 1.41
N GLY A 309 -6.89 -18.73 1.23
CA GLY A 309 -7.81 -18.41 2.33
C GLY A 309 -8.34 -19.63 3.09
N ARG A 310 -8.29 -20.84 2.50
CA ARG A 310 -8.71 -22.09 3.13
C ARG A 310 -7.63 -22.78 3.98
N ILE A 311 -6.42 -22.23 4.04
CA ILE A 311 -5.33 -22.78 4.86
C ILE A 311 -5.78 -22.80 6.33
N PRO A 312 -5.82 -23.98 6.99
CA PRO A 312 -6.44 -24.09 8.32
C PRO A 312 -5.64 -23.44 9.45
N ARG A 313 -4.31 -23.28 9.28
CA ARG A 313 -3.40 -22.65 10.26
C ARG A 313 -2.84 -21.35 9.69
N GLN A 314 -3.66 -20.28 9.70
CA GLN A 314 -3.31 -19.02 9.06
C GLN A 314 -2.02 -18.41 9.63
N GLY A 315 -1.82 -18.45 10.95
CA GLY A 315 -0.62 -17.91 11.57
C GLY A 315 0.67 -18.62 11.15
N LEU A 316 0.62 -19.96 11.04
CA LEU A 316 1.73 -20.74 10.47
C LEU A 316 1.95 -20.39 8.99
N GLY A 317 0.86 -20.23 8.23
CA GLY A 317 0.93 -19.84 6.82
C GLY A 317 1.60 -18.48 6.63
N VAL A 318 1.29 -17.48 7.48
CA VAL A 318 1.97 -16.17 7.46
C VAL A 318 3.47 -16.34 7.73
N ALA A 319 3.85 -17.08 8.77
CA ALA A 319 5.26 -17.27 9.12
C ALA A 319 6.03 -17.97 7.98
N LEU A 320 5.49 -19.05 7.40
CA LEU A 320 6.10 -19.75 6.28
C LEU A 320 6.22 -18.89 5.02
N ALA A 321 5.20 -18.07 4.73
CA ALA A 321 5.24 -17.14 3.60
C ALA A 321 6.35 -16.09 3.77
N ILE A 322 6.53 -15.53 4.98
CA ILE A 322 7.58 -14.56 5.25
C ILE A 322 8.97 -15.21 5.22
N ILE A 323 9.11 -16.45 5.71
CA ILE A 323 10.36 -17.20 5.57
C ILE A 323 10.67 -17.44 4.09
N ALA A 324 9.67 -17.81 3.27
CA ALA A 324 9.85 -17.97 1.82
C ALA A 324 10.24 -16.65 1.15
N TRP A 325 9.63 -15.51 1.56
CA TRP A 325 10.08 -14.17 1.15
C TRP A 325 11.56 -13.97 1.46
N GLY A 326 11.97 -14.14 2.73
CA GLY A 326 13.36 -13.95 3.16
C GLY A 326 14.35 -14.85 2.41
N LEU A 327 13.97 -16.12 2.15
CA LEU A 327 14.79 -17.04 1.35
C LEU A 327 14.95 -16.57 -0.10
N CYS A 328 13.86 -16.10 -0.74
CA CYS A 328 13.90 -15.55 -2.09
C CYS A 328 14.80 -14.31 -2.16
N ILE A 329 14.69 -13.39 -1.19
CA ILE A 329 15.54 -12.18 -1.14
C ILE A 329 17.01 -12.55 -0.91
N THR A 330 17.29 -13.48 0.01
CA THR A 330 18.65 -13.99 0.25
C THR A 330 19.23 -14.63 -1.01
N ALA A 331 18.45 -15.46 -1.70
CA ALA A 331 18.86 -16.09 -2.96
C ALA A 331 19.10 -15.05 -4.06
N PHE A 332 18.28 -14.00 -4.14
CA PHE A 332 18.51 -12.87 -5.05
C PHE A 332 19.85 -12.18 -4.76
N GLY A 333 20.18 -11.94 -3.49
CA GLY A 333 21.45 -11.31 -3.09
C GLY A 333 22.68 -12.14 -3.45
N PHE A 334 22.58 -13.47 -3.41
CA PHE A 334 23.65 -14.40 -3.83
C PHE A 334 23.71 -14.65 -5.34
N SER A 335 22.81 -14.05 -6.14
CA SER A 335 22.67 -14.37 -7.56
C SER A 335 23.22 -13.23 -8.44
N PRO A 336 24.56 -13.10 -8.64
CA PRO A 336 25.13 -12.20 -9.64
C PRO A 336 24.97 -12.76 -11.06
N GLY A 337 24.05 -13.68 -11.29
CA GLY A 337 23.82 -14.44 -12.51
C GLY A 337 22.97 -13.71 -13.55
N PRO A 338 22.37 -14.44 -14.50
CA PRO A 338 21.57 -13.84 -15.56
C PRO A 338 20.28 -13.19 -15.00
N LEU A 339 19.80 -12.14 -15.68
CA LEU A 339 18.62 -11.35 -15.28
C LEU A 339 17.40 -12.22 -14.90
N TRP A 340 17.12 -13.30 -15.66
CA TRP A 340 15.96 -14.16 -15.42
C TRP A 340 15.97 -14.80 -14.03
N LEU A 341 17.17 -15.07 -13.47
CA LEU A 341 17.30 -15.65 -12.14
C LEU A 341 16.91 -14.63 -11.06
N GLY A 342 17.37 -13.38 -11.21
CA GLY A 342 16.93 -12.27 -10.35
C GLY A 342 15.43 -12.03 -10.42
N VAL A 343 14.85 -12.08 -11.63
CA VAL A 343 13.39 -11.98 -11.84
C VAL A 343 12.66 -13.14 -11.16
N LEU A 344 13.17 -14.37 -11.26
CA LEU A 344 12.56 -15.54 -10.63
C LEU A 344 12.51 -15.40 -9.10
N PHE A 345 13.60 -15.00 -8.47
CA PHE A 345 13.65 -14.84 -7.01
C PHE A 345 12.77 -13.66 -6.54
N LEU A 346 12.80 -12.52 -7.23
CA LEU A 346 11.95 -11.39 -6.89
C LEU A 346 10.47 -11.69 -7.13
N ALA A 347 10.13 -12.45 -8.18
CA ALA A 347 8.77 -12.92 -8.40
C ALA A 347 8.35 -13.92 -7.31
N GLY A 348 9.24 -14.84 -6.92
CA GLY A 348 9.01 -15.74 -5.79
C GLY A 348 8.75 -14.99 -4.48
N ALA A 349 9.53 -13.92 -4.21
CA ALA A 349 9.29 -13.05 -3.09
C ALA A 349 7.91 -12.38 -3.18
N GLY A 350 7.53 -11.80 -4.33
CA GLY A 350 6.21 -11.19 -4.52
C GLY A 350 5.05 -12.18 -4.36
N ALA A 351 5.22 -13.42 -4.81
CA ALA A 351 4.27 -14.50 -4.59
C ALA A 351 4.11 -14.81 -3.08
N ALA A 352 5.21 -14.92 -2.36
CA ALA A 352 5.21 -15.17 -0.92
C ALA A 352 4.55 -14.01 -0.14
N ASP A 353 4.81 -12.75 -0.54
CA ASP A 353 4.15 -11.57 0.05
C ASP A 353 2.64 -11.61 -0.15
N MET A 354 2.17 -11.96 -1.33
CA MET A 354 0.72 -12.09 -1.61
C MET A 354 0.05 -13.11 -0.70
N VAL A 355 0.69 -14.27 -0.47
CA VAL A 355 0.20 -15.28 0.48
C VAL A 355 0.15 -14.71 1.90
N SER A 356 1.24 -14.07 2.34
CA SER A 356 1.32 -13.43 3.65
C SER A 356 0.23 -12.37 3.83
N MET A 357 0.04 -11.49 2.85
CA MET A 357 -0.94 -10.40 2.87
C MET A 357 -2.37 -10.93 3.02
N ILE A 358 -2.74 -11.98 2.28
CA ILE A 358 -4.08 -12.58 2.36
C ILE A 358 -4.31 -13.18 3.74
N LEU A 359 -3.40 -14.04 4.20
CA LEU A 359 -3.54 -14.73 5.49
C LEU A 359 -3.51 -13.74 6.66
N ARG A 360 -2.65 -12.73 6.61
CA ARG A 360 -2.55 -11.64 7.58
C ARG A 360 -3.85 -10.84 7.65
N SER A 361 -4.41 -10.47 6.50
CA SER A 361 -5.69 -9.74 6.44
C SER A 361 -6.82 -10.55 7.06
N LEU A 362 -6.87 -11.86 6.82
CA LEU A 362 -7.84 -12.76 7.45
C LEU A 362 -7.67 -12.82 8.97
N VAL A 363 -6.44 -13.02 9.47
CA VAL A 363 -6.16 -13.03 10.91
C VAL A 363 -6.61 -11.72 11.54
N ILE A 364 -6.23 -10.57 10.99
CA ILE A 364 -6.58 -9.26 11.55
C ILE A 364 -8.10 -9.07 11.56
N GLN A 365 -8.79 -9.34 10.43
CA GLN A 365 -10.24 -9.08 10.32
C GLN A 365 -11.07 -9.98 11.24
N LEU A 366 -10.65 -11.22 11.45
CA LEU A 366 -11.40 -12.21 12.23
C LEU A 366 -11.08 -12.20 13.72
N THR A 367 -9.91 -11.66 14.10
CA THR A 367 -9.53 -11.52 15.53
C THR A 367 -9.83 -10.14 16.10
N THR A 368 -10.17 -9.14 15.26
CA THR A 368 -10.43 -7.77 15.70
C THR A 368 -11.92 -7.55 15.91
N PRO A 369 -12.38 -7.17 17.14
CA PRO A 369 -13.76 -6.75 17.39
C PRO A 369 -14.14 -5.54 16.52
N ASP A 370 -15.43 -5.43 16.16
CA ASP A 370 -15.93 -4.36 15.26
C ASP A 370 -15.59 -2.95 15.76
N GLU A 371 -15.62 -2.73 17.08
CA GLU A 371 -15.30 -1.46 17.73
C GLU A 371 -13.87 -0.98 17.48
N PHE A 372 -12.92 -1.91 17.28
CA PHE A 372 -11.49 -1.63 17.11
C PHE A 372 -11.03 -1.72 15.65
N ARG A 373 -11.87 -2.16 14.71
CA ARG A 373 -11.48 -2.36 13.29
C ARG A 373 -10.87 -1.10 12.67
N GLY A 374 -11.46 0.07 12.88
CA GLY A 374 -10.92 1.32 12.33
C GLY A 374 -9.55 1.69 12.91
N ARG A 375 -9.38 1.49 14.22
CA ARG A 375 -8.11 1.79 14.93
C ARG A 375 -6.99 0.85 14.49
N ILE A 376 -7.30 -0.44 14.35
CA ILE A 376 -6.35 -1.45 13.88
C ILE A 376 -6.00 -1.25 12.40
N SER A 377 -6.98 -0.87 11.56
CA SER A 377 -6.71 -0.53 10.16
C SER A 377 -5.76 0.67 10.03
N ALA A 378 -5.92 1.70 10.88
CA ALA A 378 -5.01 2.83 10.89
C ALA A 378 -3.59 2.43 11.32
N ALA A 379 -3.45 1.60 12.38
CA ALA A 379 -2.18 1.06 12.80
C ALA A 379 -1.54 0.21 11.69
N ASN A 380 -2.30 -0.72 11.09
CA ASN A 380 -1.82 -1.55 9.97
C ASN A 380 -1.32 -0.70 8.79
N ALA A 381 -2.03 0.38 8.45
CA ALA A 381 -1.60 1.28 7.37
C ALA A 381 -0.22 1.91 7.67
N MET A 382 0.06 2.28 8.92
CA MET A 382 1.38 2.81 9.31
C MET A 382 2.49 1.77 9.13
N PHE A 383 2.26 0.51 9.52
CA PHE A 383 3.23 -0.58 9.34
C PHE A 383 3.47 -0.86 7.84
N VAL A 384 2.39 -0.96 7.05
CA VAL A 384 2.44 -1.26 5.61
C VAL A 384 3.10 -0.12 4.81
N ILE A 385 2.90 1.15 5.19
CA ILE A 385 3.52 2.30 4.51
C ILE A 385 4.94 2.52 5.01
N GLY A 386 5.14 2.49 6.34
CA GLY A 386 6.41 2.80 6.97
C GLY A 386 7.48 1.74 6.74
N GLY A 387 7.11 0.45 6.85
CA GLY A 387 8.05 -0.66 6.70
C GLY A 387 8.87 -0.60 5.42
N PRO A 388 8.25 -0.63 4.22
CA PRO A 388 8.98 -0.62 2.96
C PRO A 388 9.81 0.65 2.73
N MET A 389 9.34 1.82 3.17
CA MET A 389 10.04 3.09 2.95
C MET A 389 11.25 3.25 3.86
N LEU A 390 11.08 2.92 5.14
CA LEU A 390 12.18 2.91 6.10
C LEU A 390 13.17 1.78 5.77
N GLY A 391 12.68 0.65 5.25
CA GLY A 391 13.53 -0.44 4.77
C GLY A 391 14.37 -0.06 3.56
N GLN A 392 13.88 0.79 2.67
CA GLN A 392 14.70 1.35 1.60
C GLN A 392 15.88 2.17 2.15
N PHE A 393 15.65 2.96 3.21
CA PHE A 393 16.71 3.71 3.87
C PHE A 393 17.71 2.77 4.55
N GLU A 394 17.23 1.79 5.30
CA GLU A 394 18.06 0.78 5.96
C GLU A 394 18.94 0.04 4.94
N SER A 395 18.33 -0.51 3.88
CA SER A 395 19.09 -1.26 2.87
C SER A 395 20.13 -0.41 2.13
N GLY A 396 19.79 0.87 1.83
CA GLY A 396 20.73 1.81 1.23
C GLY A 396 21.88 2.17 2.17
N LEU A 397 21.60 2.34 3.47
CA LEU A 397 22.62 2.63 4.49
C LEU A 397 23.57 1.43 4.67
N VAL A 398 23.03 0.22 4.84
CA VAL A 398 23.84 -1.00 5.00
C VAL A 398 24.68 -1.24 3.74
N ALA A 399 24.13 -1.08 2.55
CA ALA A 399 24.87 -1.23 1.30
C ALA A 399 25.97 -0.18 1.15
N GLY A 400 25.77 1.04 1.60
CA GLY A 400 26.77 2.10 1.55
C GLY A 400 27.91 1.92 2.56
N LEU A 401 27.66 1.21 3.67
CA LEU A 401 28.68 0.88 4.69
C LEU A 401 29.36 -0.46 4.41
N SER A 402 28.81 -1.28 3.53
CA SER A 402 29.35 -2.60 3.16
C SER A 402 29.29 -2.80 1.64
N THR A 403 28.52 -3.78 1.18
CA THR A 403 28.22 -4.00 -0.24
C THR A 403 26.72 -4.17 -0.48
N PRO A 404 26.22 -3.90 -1.70
CA PRO A 404 24.83 -4.12 -2.04
C PRO A 404 24.38 -5.57 -1.82
N GLU A 405 25.23 -6.53 -2.16
CA GLU A 405 24.96 -7.96 -1.99
C GLU A 405 24.83 -8.32 -0.50
N PHE A 406 25.77 -7.82 0.34
CA PHE A 406 25.70 -8.03 1.78
C PHE A 406 24.41 -7.48 2.38
N SER A 407 24.02 -6.27 1.98
CA SER A 407 22.77 -5.65 2.43
C SER A 407 21.54 -6.52 2.12
N VAL A 408 21.43 -7.00 0.88
CA VAL A 408 20.30 -7.83 0.45
C VAL A 408 20.30 -9.19 1.15
N VAL A 409 21.46 -9.85 1.23
CA VAL A 409 21.60 -11.17 1.89
C VAL A 409 21.31 -11.06 3.37
N SER A 410 21.94 -10.11 4.06
CA SER A 410 21.72 -9.90 5.50
C SER A 410 20.29 -9.52 5.80
N GLY A 411 19.67 -8.66 4.99
CA GLY A 411 18.27 -8.28 5.12
C GLY A 411 17.32 -9.47 5.01
N GLY A 412 17.53 -10.36 4.02
CA GLY A 412 16.74 -11.59 3.88
C GLY A 412 16.94 -12.56 5.07
N LEU A 413 18.17 -12.73 5.55
CA LEU A 413 18.45 -13.56 6.72
C LEU A 413 17.86 -12.98 8.00
N VAL A 414 18.00 -11.67 8.25
CA VAL A 414 17.41 -11.00 9.41
C VAL A 414 15.89 -11.12 9.37
N CYS A 415 15.24 -11.02 8.22
CA CYS A 415 13.81 -11.26 8.05
C CYS A 415 13.43 -12.68 8.53
N ILE A 416 14.20 -13.71 8.16
CA ILE A 416 13.98 -15.10 8.59
C ILE A 416 14.17 -15.23 10.10
N PHE A 417 15.29 -14.71 10.65
CA PHE A 417 15.56 -14.77 12.09
C PHE A 417 14.52 -14.02 12.91
N ALA A 418 14.11 -12.82 12.48
CA ALA A 418 13.04 -12.05 13.13
C ALA A 418 11.72 -12.82 13.12
N THR A 419 11.40 -13.50 12.03
CA THR A 419 10.21 -14.35 11.94
C THR A 419 10.27 -15.50 12.94
N LEU A 420 11.39 -16.22 13.01
CA LEU A 420 11.58 -17.32 13.96
C LEU A 420 11.53 -16.82 15.42
N ALA A 421 12.14 -15.66 15.70
CA ALA A 421 12.09 -15.05 17.02
C ALA A 421 10.66 -14.66 17.44
N ILE A 422 9.88 -14.01 16.55
CA ILE A 422 8.48 -13.65 16.83
C ILE A 422 7.62 -14.90 17.05
N VAL A 423 7.80 -15.94 16.25
CA VAL A 423 7.11 -17.23 16.41
C VAL A 423 7.46 -17.87 17.75
N ALA A 424 8.73 -17.82 18.18
CA ALA A 424 9.17 -18.35 19.47
C ALA A 424 8.60 -17.54 20.66
N LEU A 425 8.52 -16.19 20.54
CA LEU A 425 7.98 -15.31 21.56
C LEU A 425 6.45 -15.39 21.66
N VAL A 426 5.76 -15.67 20.56
CA VAL A 426 4.29 -15.74 20.48
C VAL A 426 3.85 -17.06 19.87
N PRO A 427 4.01 -18.21 20.57
CA PRO A 427 3.65 -19.54 20.02
C PRO A 427 2.15 -19.69 19.72
N SER A 428 1.30 -18.84 20.35
CA SER A 428 -0.14 -18.77 20.07
C SER A 428 -0.45 -18.39 18.62
N LEU A 429 0.47 -17.68 17.94
CA LEU A 429 0.37 -17.36 16.52
C LEU A 429 0.19 -18.63 15.67
N LEU A 430 1.00 -19.67 15.90
CA LEU A 430 0.94 -20.92 15.14
C LEU A 430 -0.37 -21.69 15.32
N ARG A 431 -1.09 -21.42 16.41
CA ARG A 431 -2.36 -22.08 16.75
C ARG A 431 -3.58 -21.35 16.22
N VAL A 432 -3.41 -20.19 15.62
CA VAL A 432 -4.51 -19.39 15.05
C VAL A 432 -5.16 -20.20 13.92
N LYS A 433 -6.39 -20.62 14.18
CA LYS A 433 -7.28 -21.26 13.21
C LYS A 433 -8.50 -20.36 13.08
N VAL A 434 -8.77 -19.94 11.88
CA VAL A 434 -10.04 -19.30 11.57
C VAL A 434 -10.98 -20.40 11.08
N LYS A 435 -12.10 -20.56 11.78
CA LYS A 435 -13.16 -21.52 11.42
C LYS A 435 -13.98 -20.99 10.26
#